data_7e2eb426dce07896fcf32058124b238e
#
_entry.id   7e2eb426dce07896fcf32058124b238e
#
_cell.length_a   1.000
_cell.length_b   1.000
_cell.length_c   1.000
_cell.angle_alpha   90.00
_cell.angle_beta   90.00
_cell.angle_gamma   90.00
#
_symmetry.space_group_name_H-M   'P 1'
#
loop_
_entity.id
_entity.type
_entity.pdbx_description
1 polymer ?
#
loop_
_entity_poly.entity_id
_entity_poly.type
_entity_poly.pdbx_seq_one_letter_code
_entity_poly.pdbx_strand_id
1 'polypeptide(L)'
;RMETIGDYLFDPDPAVVRSGLVDRLAEQCGAWRLDDREEYLSGNSLAETTLAQAFRVVEVTANKLRPIREAARSLGFGSVEIKCRHVPVDADMMRRKLKLDGDRPGVVIVAKLNGRTRAVLAHRVAGLPSTTGQPSG
;
A
#
# COMPACT_ATOMS: atom_id res chain seq x y z
N ARG A 1 -11.78 -12.30 13.48
CA ARG A 1 -11.47 -11.03 14.10
C ARG A 1 -11.33 -9.94 13.04
N MET A 2 -11.97 -8.85 13.29
CA MET A 2 -11.92 -7.70 12.40
C MET A 2 -10.56 -7.02 12.47
N GLU A 3 -9.93 -6.89 11.33
CA GLU A 3 -8.70 -6.12 11.22
C GLU A 3 -8.99 -4.80 10.55
N THR A 4 -8.43 -3.74 11.10
CA THR A 4 -8.56 -2.42 10.52
C THR A 4 -7.23 -2.00 9.95
N ILE A 5 -7.25 -1.05 9.02
CA ILE A 5 -6.02 -0.51 8.51
C ILE A 5 -5.46 0.50 9.51
N GLY A 6 -4.17 0.42 9.78
CA GLY A 6 -3.49 1.36 10.66
C GLY A 6 -2.88 2.51 9.87
N ASP A 7 -1.91 3.18 10.48
CA ASP A 7 -1.27 4.34 9.86
C ASP A 7 -0.34 3.96 8.71
N TYR A 8 0.14 2.72 8.71
CA TYR A 8 1.09 2.24 7.71
C TYR A 8 0.58 0.98 7.07
N LEU A 9 0.99 0.79 5.82
CA LEU A 9 0.76 -0.43 5.08
C LEU A 9 2.11 -0.93 4.60
N PHE A 10 2.34 -2.24 4.69
CA PHE A 10 3.61 -2.84 4.30
C PHE A 10 3.38 -3.83 3.18
N ASP A 11 4.21 -3.75 2.16
CA ASP A 11 4.19 -4.66 1.01
C ASP A 11 5.38 -5.60 1.14
N PRO A 12 5.17 -6.85 1.57
CA PRO A 12 6.28 -7.79 1.78
C PRO A 12 7.03 -8.08 0.48
N ASP A 13 8.32 -8.28 0.61
CA ASP A 13 9.15 -8.72 -0.50
C ASP A 13 8.59 -10.02 -1.08
N PRO A 14 8.57 -10.18 -2.42
CA PRO A 14 8.08 -11.41 -3.02
C PRO A 14 8.74 -12.69 -2.49
N ALA A 15 10.01 -12.62 -2.09
CA ALA A 15 10.69 -13.78 -1.53
C ALA A 15 10.09 -14.18 -0.19
N VAL A 16 9.66 -13.21 0.62
CA VAL A 16 8.99 -13.48 1.89
C VAL A 16 7.68 -14.20 1.64
N VAL A 17 6.92 -13.73 0.65
CA VAL A 17 5.63 -14.34 0.30
C VAL A 17 5.84 -15.77 -0.18
N ARG A 18 6.78 -15.97 -1.11
CA ARG A 18 7.06 -17.31 -1.65
C ARG A 18 7.52 -18.30 -0.61
N SER A 19 8.20 -17.81 0.42
CA SER A 19 8.72 -18.66 1.49
C SER A 19 7.69 -18.93 2.58
N GLY A 20 6.49 -18.36 2.49
CA GLY A 20 5.47 -18.56 3.50
C GLY A 20 5.77 -17.87 4.82
N LEU A 21 6.54 -16.79 4.80
CA LEU A 21 7.00 -16.12 6.01
C LEU A 21 6.31 -14.80 6.31
N VAL A 22 5.16 -14.55 5.65
CA VAL A 22 4.46 -13.27 5.84
C VAL A 22 4.03 -13.07 7.29
N ASP A 23 3.50 -14.11 7.93
CA ASP A 23 3.04 -13.97 9.32
C ASP A 23 4.20 -13.74 10.28
N ARG A 24 5.36 -14.34 9.99
CA ARG A 24 6.54 -14.11 10.80
C ARG A 24 7.03 -12.67 10.65
N LEU A 25 7.01 -12.14 9.43
CA LEU A 25 7.36 -10.75 9.19
C LEU A 25 6.40 -9.83 9.93
N ALA A 26 5.09 -10.12 9.86
CA ALA A 26 4.09 -9.34 10.57
C ALA A 26 4.40 -9.26 12.06
N GLU A 27 4.71 -10.40 12.65
CA GLU A 27 5.05 -10.47 14.06
C GLU A 27 6.27 -9.61 14.40
N GLN A 28 7.31 -9.70 13.57
CA GLN A 28 8.52 -8.90 13.77
C GLN A 28 8.28 -7.40 13.67
N CYS A 29 7.36 -7.00 12.82
CA CYS A 29 7.07 -5.58 12.59
C CYS A 29 5.97 -5.03 13.49
N GLY A 30 5.37 -5.87 14.34
CA GLY A 30 4.21 -5.43 15.12
C GLY A 30 3.02 -5.10 14.23
N ALA A 31 2.91 -5.79 13.10
CA ALA A 31 1.89 -5.56 12.10
C ALA A 31 0.92 -6.72 12.04
N TRP A 32 -0.13 -6.57 11.25
CA TRP A 32 -1.15 -7.60 11.09
C TRP A 32 -1.59 -7.67 9.63
N ARG A 33 -2.19 -8.79 9.24
CA ARG A 33 -2.80 -8.94 7.92
C ARG A 33 -4.10 -8.17 7.86
N LEU A 34 -4.37 -7.57 6.72
CA LEU A 34 -5.66 -6.92 6.48
C LEU A 34 -6.77 -7.95 6.24
N ASP A 35 -6.39 -9.12 5.74
CA ASP A 35 -7.33 -10.18 5.38
C ASP A 35 -6.53 -11.47 5.26
N ASP A 36 -7.18 -12.60 5.52
CA ASP A 36 -6.52 -13.90 5.42
C ASP A 36 -5.99 -14.17 4.01
N ARG A 37 -6.59 -13.55 3.01
CA ARG A 37 -6.21 -13.75 1.61
C ARG A 37 -5.30 -12.64 1.09
N GLU A 38 -4.78 -11.79 1.97
CA GLU A 38 -3.98 -10.67 1.57
C GLU A 38 -2.59 -10.76 2.17
N GLU A 39 -1.55 -10.46 1.38
CA GLU A 39 -0.19 -10.37 1.91
C GLU A 39 0.17 -8.98 2.39
N TYR A 40 -0.59 -7.95 2.00
CA TYR A 40 -0.33 -6.63 2.58
C TYR A 40 -0.58 -6.66 4.07
N LEU A 41 0.33 -6.03 4.80
CA LEU A 41 0.26 -5.93 6.25
C LEU A 41 -0.01 -4.49 6.63
N SER A 42 -0.51 -4.28 7.84
CA SER A 42 -0.73 -2.94 8.35
C SER A 42 -0.24 -2.84 9.78
N GLY A 43 0.09 -1.64 10.19
CA GLY A 43 0.53 -1.38 11.55
C GLY A 43 0.43 0.09 11.86
N ASN A 44 0.63 0.44 13.12
CA ASN A 44 0.55 1.83 13.59
C ASN A 44 1.92 2.44 13.82
N SER A 45 2.97 1.67 13.62
CA SER A 45 4.34 2.16 13.76
C SER A 45 5.13 1.80 12.51
N LEU A 46 6.07 2.64 12.15
CA LEU A 46 6.95 2.37 11.03
C LEU A 46 8.00 1.38 11.47
N ALA A 47 7.97 0.20 10.87
CA ALA A 47 8.93 -0.85 11.16
C ALA A 47 10.17 -0.67 10.29
N GLU A 48 11.34 -0.82 10.89
CA GLU A 48 12.60 -0.81 10.14
C GLU A 48 12.86 -2.21 9.63
N THR A 49 12.66 -2.42 8.34
CA THR A 49 12.92 -3.70 7.71
C THR A 49 13.22 -3.49 6.24
N THR A 50 14.08 -4.36 5.70
CA THR A 50 14.34 -4.41 4.26
C THR A 50 13.47 -5.46 3.59
N LEU A 51 12.62 -6.16 4.35
CA LEU A 51 11.82 -7.27 3.84
C LEU A 51 10.43 -6.82 3.38
N ALA A 52 10.13 -5.54 3.48
CA ALA A 52 8.87 -4.97 3.02
C ALA A 52 9.04 -3.51 2.68
N GLN A 53 8.26 -3.04 1.72
CA GLN A 53 8.16 -1.61 1.45
C GLN A 53 7.07 -1.03 2.34
N ALA A 54 7.28 0.18 2.83
CA ALA A 54 6.34 0.83 3.73
C ALA A 54 5.65 2.00 3.03
N PHE A 55 4.37 2.15 3.34
CA PHE A 55 3.54 3.24 2.82
C PHE A 55 2.79 3.87 3.98
N ARG A 56 2.69 5.19 3.99
CA ARG A 56 1.89 5.90 4.97
C ARG A 56 0.48 6.07 4.42
N VAL A 57 -0.49 5.52 5.12
CA VAL A 57 -1.89 5.54 4.70
C VAL A 57 -2.47 6.93 4.94
N VAL A 58 -3.13 7.49 3.94
CA VAL A 58 -3.77 8.79 4.08
C VAL A 58 -5.28 8.73 3.89
N GLU A 59 -5.78 7.77 3.11
CA GLU A 59 -7.23 7.62 2.94
C GLU A 59 -7.56 6.22 2.44
N VAL A 60 -8.75 5.74 2.79
CA VAL A 60 -9.27 4.46 2.30
C VAL A 60 -10.62 4.73 1.67
N THR A 61 -10.83 4.21 0.45
CA THR A 61 -12.09 4.41 -0.28
C THR A 61 -12.61 3.08 -0.81
N ALA A 62 -13.84 3.11 -1.30
CA ALA A 62 -14.34 2.01 -2.11
C ALA A 62 -13.47 1.86 -3.35
N ASN A 63 -13.35 0.64 -3.85
CA ASN A 63 -12.54 0.37 -5.05
C ASN A 63 -13.35 0.70 -6.30
N LYS A 64 -13.59 1.99 -6.51
CA LYS A 64 -14.30 2.51 -7.69
C LYS A 64 -13.62 3.78 -8.14
N LEU A 65 -13.69 4.04 -9.43
CA LEU A 65 -12.98 5.19 -10.02
C LEU A 65 -13.37 6.50 -9.39
N ARG A 66 -14.65 6.73 -9.17
CA ARG A 66 -15.11 8.03 -8.66
C ARG A 66 -14.57 8.33 -7.27
N PRO A 67 -14.77 7.48 -6.26
CA PRO A 67 -14.22 7.79 -4.93
C PRO A 67 -12.70 7.85 -4.91
N ILE A 68 -12.02 7.02 -5.70
CA ILE A 68 -10.56 7.08 -5.79
C ILE A 68 -10.14 8.43 -6.39
N ARG A 69 -10.81 8.86 -7.47
CA ARG A 69 -10.50 10.15 -8.11
C ARG A 69 -10.70 11.31 -7.15
N GLU A 70 -11.83 11.32 -6.46
CA GLU A 70 -12.14 12.41 -5.54
C GLU A 70 -11.10 12.50 -4.42
N ALA A 71 -10.74 11.37 -3.84
CA ALA A 71 -9.73 11.35 -2.79
C ALA A 71 -8.36 11.77 -3.32
N ALA A 72 -7.96 11.24 -4.47
CA ALA A 72 -6.66 11.56 -5.05
C ALA A 72 -6.56 13.04 -5.40
N ARG A 73 -7.62 13.63 -5.94
CA ARG A 73 -7.64 15.05 -6.25
C ARG A 73 -7.57 15.90 -5.00
N SER A 74 -8.30 15.51 -3.97
CA SER A 74 -8.29 16.21 -2.69
C SER A 74 -6.89 16.21 -2.08
N LEU A 75 -6.12 15.15 -2.30
CA LEU A 75 -4.76 15.04 -1.80
C LEU A 75 -3.71 15.71 -2.71
N GLY A 76 -4.13 16.23 -3.83
CA GLY A 76 -3.23 16.91 -4.77
C GLY A 76 -2.39 15.96 -5.61
N PHE A 77 -2.82 14.71 -5.75
CA PHE A 77 -2.08 13.72 -6.55
C PHE A 77 -2.13 14.08 -8.03
N GLY A 78 -0.97 14.00 -8.68
CA GLY A 78 -0.89 14.16 -10.13
C GLY A 78 -0.44 12.88 -10.81
N SER A 79 0.50 12.18 -10.19
CA SER A 79 0.94 10.89 -10.67
C SER A 79 0.68 9.87 -9.58
N VAL A 80 0.24 8.69 -9.97
CA VAL A 80 -0.01 7.62 -9.01
C VAL A 80 0.60 6.32 -9.50
N GLU A 81 1.17 5.61 -8.55
CA GLU A 81 1.55 4.21 -8.74
C GLU A 81 0.34 3.38 -8.29
N ILE A 82 -0.04 2.40 -9.09
CA ILE A 82 -1.15 1.51 -8.76
C ILE A 82 -0.57 0.15 -8.38
N LYS A 83 -0.93 -0.34 -7.21
CA LYS A 83 -0.42 -1.63 -6.71
C LYS A 83 -1.58 -2.54 -6.36
N CYS A 84 -1.40 -3.83 -6.59
CA CYS A 84 -2.33 -4.86 -6.17
C CYS A 84 -1.60 -6.18 -6.11
N ARG A 85 -2.14 -7.13 -5.36
CA ARG A 85 -1.58 -8.48 -5.31
C ARG A 85 -2.62 -9.53 -5.67
N HIS A 86 -3.73 -9.55 -4.95
CA HIS A 86 -4.76 -10.58 -5.14
C HIS A 86 -5.97 -10.08 -5.90
N VAL A 87 -6.15 -8.78 -5.98
CA VAL A 87 -7.26 -8.20 -6.73
C VAL A 87 -6.71 -7.75 -8.08
N PRO A 88 -7.20 -8.33 -9.18
CA PRO A 88 -6.72 -7.91 -10.51
C PRO A 88 -7.16 -6.48 -10.79
N VAL A 89 -6.24 -5.68 -11.29
CA VAL A 89 -6.49 -4.27 -11.59
C VAL A 89 -5.77 -3.94 -12.89
N ASP A 90 -6.47 -3.28 -13.80
CA ASP A 90 -5.84 -2.70 -14.98
C ASP A 90 -5.29 -1.33 -14.59
N ALA A 91 -4.03 -1.31 -14.21
CA ALA A 91 -3.38 -0.11 -13.69
C ALA A 91 -3.32 1.02 -14.72
N ASP A 92 -3.04 0.68 -15.97
CA ASP A 92 -2.93 1.70 -17.02
C ASP A 92 -4.29 2.33 -17.31
N MET A 93 -5.34 1.52 -17.37
CA MET A 93 -6.68 2.04 -17.58
C MET A 93 -7.10 2.92 -16.41
N MET A 94 -6.81 2.49 -15.18
CA MET A 94 -7.15 3.28 -14.00
C MET A 94 -6.45 4.62 -14.02
N ARG A 95 -5.14 4.64 -14.30
CA ARG A 95 -4.39 5.90 -14.36
C ARG A 95 -4.97 6.86 -15.40
N ARG A 96 -5.31 6.33 -16.57
CA ARG A 96 -5.89 7.18 -17.62
C ARG A 96 -7.23 7.76 -17.19
N LYS A 97 -8.06 6.94 -16.56
CA LYS A 97 -9.42 7.37 -16.21
C LYS A 97 -9.51 8.23 -14.98
N LEU A 98 -8.50 8.21 -14.13
CA LEU A 98 -8.48 9.07 -12.95
C LEU A 98 -8.30 10.53 -13.33
N LYS A 99 -7.59 10.83 -14.42
CA LYS A 99 -7.42 12.20 -14.95
C LYS A 99 -6.96 13.15 -13.85
N LEU A 100 -5.87 12.80 -13.21
CA LEU A 100 -5.32 13.62 -12.14
C LEU A 100 -4.46 14.73 -12.71
N ASP A 101 -4.49 15.90 -12.08
CA ASP A 101 -3.76 17.06 -12.54
C ASP A 101 -3.00 17.77 -11.42
N GLY A 102 -2.86 17.13 -10.28
CA GLY A 102 -2.06 17.66 -9.20
C GLY A 102 -0.57 17.55 -9.47
N ASP A 103 0.23 17.93 -8.49
CA ASP A 103 1.68 17.89 -8.62
C ASP A 103 2.35 16.97 -7.61
N ARG A 104 1.58 16.24 -6.83
CA ARG A 104 2.14 15.33 -5.81
C ARG A 104 2.11 13.89 -6.29
N PRO A 105 3.18 13.14 -6.04
CA PRO A 105 3.14 11.70 -6.31
C PRO A 105 2.33 11.00 -5.23
N GLY A 106 1.62 9.94 -5.61
CA GLY A 106 0.87 9.16 -4.67
C GLY A 106 0.86 7.70 -5.07
N VAL A 107 0.28 6.88 -4.19
CA VAL A 107 0.15 5.45 -4.42
C VAL A 107 -1.29 5.06 -4.14
N VAL A 108 -1.85 4.22 -5.02
CA VAL A 108 -3.16 3.61 -4.80
C VAL A 108 -2.93 2.12 -4.70
N ILE A 109 -3.28 1.54 -3.57
CA ILE A 109 -3.10 0.12 -3.32
C ILE A 109 -4.48 -0.50 -3.23
N VAL A 110 -4.76 -1.44 -4.13
CA VAL A 110 -6.04 -2.14 -4.12
C VAL A 110 -5.84 -3.46 -3.40
N ALA A 111 -6.56 -3.64 -2.32
CA ALA A 111 -6.33 -4.76 -1.42
C ALA A 111 -7.63 -5.23 -0.78
N LYS A 112 -7.62 -6.47 -0.30
CA LYS A 112 -8.70 -6.97 0.51
C LYS A 112 -8.51 -6.51 1.95
N LEU A 113 -9.58 -5.98 2.50
CA LEU A 113 -9.60 -5.50 3.86
C LEU A 113 -10.83 -6.11 4.52
N ASN A 114 -10.62 -7.14 5.32
CA ASN A 114 -11.68 -7.82 6.04
C ASN A 114 -12.83 -8.24 5.11
N GLY A 115 -12.48 -8.96 4.04
CA GLY A 115 -13.45 -9.50 3.10
C GLY A 115 -13.95 -8.54 2.03
N ARG A 116 -13.52 -7.28 2.06
CA ARG A 116 -13.96 -6.27 1.10
C ARG A 116 -12.76 -5.71 0.34
N THR A 117 -12.95 -5.51 -0.95
CA THR A 117 -11.91 -4.87 -1.76
C THR A 117 -12.00 -3.36 -1.59
N ARG A 118 -10.89 -2.75 -1.19
CA ARG A 118 -10.80 -1.32 -0.95
C ARG A 118 -9.61 -0.75 -1.69
N ALA A 119 -9.64 0.56 -1.88
CA ALA A 119 -8.49 1.29 -2.41
C ALA A 119 -7.89 2.11 -1.28
N VAL A 120 -6.59 1.94 -1.08
CA VAL A 120 -5.84 2.65 -0.05
C VAL A 120 -4.98 3.68 -0.75
N LEU A 121 -5.17 4.95 -0.42
CA LEU A 121 -4.34 6.02 -0.95
C LEU A 121 -3.25 6.30 0.07
N ALA A 122 -2.02 6.39 -0.40
CA ALA A 122 -0.87 6.42 0.49
C ALA A 122 0.29 7.17 -0.13
N HIS A 123 1.29 7.43 0.69
CA HIS A 123 2.59 7.94 0.25
C HIS A 123 3.65 6.90 0.53
N ARG A 124 4.61 6.76 -0.37
CA ARG A 124 5.80 5.96 -0.08
C ARG A 124 6.54 6.57 1.09
N VAL A 125 6.99 5.71 1.99
CA VAL A 125 7.87 6.16 3.06
C VAL A 125 9.28 6.23 2.46
N ALA A 126 9.83 7.42 2.42
CA ALA A 126 11.15 7.63 1.86
C ALA A 126 12.24 7.21 2.85
N GLY A 127 13.37 6.83 2.30
CA GLY A 127 14.58 6.78 3.06
C GLY A 127 14.77 5.65 4.04
N LEU A 128 14.13 4.50 3.83
CA LEU A 128 14.62 3.31 4.52
C LEU A 128 15.86 2.88 3.79
N PRO A 129 16.91 3.10 4.32
CA PRO A 129 18.16 2.99 3.60
C PRO A 129 18.61 1.59 3.29
N SER A 130 18.19 2.16 3.30
CA SER A 130 18.62 1.78 2.99
C SER A 130 19.11 1.38 2.51
N THR A 131 18.75 1.42 2.46
CA THR A 131 18.92 1.25 1.97
C THR A 131 19.74 1.15 1.48
N THR A 132 19.92 1.22 1.48
CA THR A 132 20.54 1.32 0.99
C THR A 132 21.34 1.47 0.50
N GLY A 133 21.56 1.42 0.39
CA GLY A 133 22.20 1.83 -0.05
C GLY A 133 22.71 2.35 -0.61
N GLN A 134 22.63 2.67 -0.63
CA GLN A 134 22.89 3.34 -1.08
C GLN A 134 23.52 3.91 -1.21
N PRO A 135 23.87 3.96 -1.31
CA PRO A 135 24.37 4.74 -1.37
C PRO A 135 24.54 5.43 -1.52
N SER A 136 24.58 5.76 -1.43
CA SER A 136 24.61 6.48 -1.59
C SER A 136 24.45 6.78 -1.68
N GLY A 137 24.30 6.54 -1.39
CA GLY A 137 24.00 6.94 -1.45
C GLY A 137 23.90 7.04 -1.38
#